data_bbfe4199a44d6f8e32d70f575aefcd8f
#
_entry.id   bbfe4199a44d6f8e32d70f575aefcd8f
#
_cell.length_a   1.000
_cell.length_b   1.000
_cell.length_c   1.000
_cell.angle_alpha   90.00
_cell.angle_beta   90.00
_cell.angle_gamma   90.00
#
_symmetry.space_group_name_H-M   'P 1'
#
loop_
_entity.id
_entity.type
_entity.pdbx_description
1 polymer ?
#
loop_
_entity_poly.entity_id
_entity_poly.type
_entity_poly.pdbx_seq_one_letter_code
_entity_poly.pdbx_strand_id
1 'polypeptide(L)'
;MKILLANKFYYRRGGDCIYMLNLEKLLKAHGHEVAVFAMDYPENLDTPWKKYFPKNMSKLMAFTRPFGSHEVKSTFKKLLDDFKPDVMHLNNVHTQLSPVMAELAHQRGIKVVWTLHDYKLLCPRYDCLKNGNTICETCFNGDKKACLDNKCMKGSKLASFIGYKEAVVWNRERLEVC
;
A
#
# COMPACT_ATOMS: atom_id res chain seq x y z
N MET A 1 -12.86 13.83 14.24
CA MET A 1 -11.90 13.97 13.15
C MET A 1 -12.34 13.13 11.96
N LYS A 2 -11.94 13.52 10.78
CA LYS A 2 -12.11 12.72 9.54
C LYS A 2 -10.84 11.89 9.30
N ILE A 3 -10.98 10.58 9.28
CA ILE A 3 -9.86 9.65 9.17
C ILE A 3 -10.04 8.79 7.93
N LEU A 4 -9.03 8.76 7.06
CA LEU A 4 -9.02 7.91 5.87
C LEU A 4 -8.12 6.70 6.12
N LEU A 5 -8.70 5.50 6.10
CA LEU A 5 -7.97 4.25 6.18
C LEU A 5 -7.70 3.72 4.77
N ALA A 6 -6.48 3.28 4.49
CA ALA A 6 -6.13 2.68 3.21
C ALA A 6 -5.45 1.33 3.39
N ASN A 7 -5.95 0.33 2.66
CA ASN A 7 -5.37 -1.01 2.55
C ASN A 7 -5.73 -1.60 1.19
N LYS A 8 -4.90 -2.47 0.64
CA LYS A 8 -5.17 -3.08 -0.67
C LYS A 8 -6.44 -3.93 -0.72
N PHE A 9 -6.86 -4.53 0.40
CA PHE A 9 -8.06 -5.36 0.51
C PHE A 9 -9.01 -4.80 1.57
N TYR A 10 -10.32 -4.84 1.31
CA TYR A 10 -11.35 -4.41 2.25
C TYR A 10 -12.32 -5.56 2.55
N TYR A 11 -11.77 -6.72 2.92
CA TYR A 11 -12.50 -7.91 3.36
C TYR A 11 -11.63 -8.76 4.29
N ARG A 12 -12.23 -9.70 5.01
CA ARG A 12 -11.51 -10.57 5.95
C ARG A 12 -10.63 -11.56 5.20
N ARG A 13 -9.33 -11.31 5.14
CA ARG A 13 -8.35 -12.13 4.45
C ARG A 13 -7.15 -12.50 5.31
N GLY A 14 -6.45 -11.54 5.85
CA GLY A 14 -5.21 -11.69 6.60
C GLY A 14 -5.12 -10.71 7.76
N GLY A 15 -4.03 -10.74 8.51
CA GLY A 15 -3.83 -9.93 9.70
C GLY A 15 -3.98 -8.43 9.46
N ASP A 16 -3.41 -7.91 8.38
CA ASP A 16 -3.52 -6.51 7.96
C ASP A 16 -4.96 -6.07 7.71
N CYS A 17 -5.76 -6.95 7.07
CA CYS A 17 -7.16 -6.66 6.78
C CYS A 17 -8.01 -6.69 8.07
N ILE A 18 -7.80 -7.70 8.93
CA ILE A 18 -8.51 -7.81 10.20
C ILE A 18 -8.17 -6.63 11.11
N TYR A 19 -6.89 -6.24 11.16
CA TYR A 19 -6.44 -5.05 11.89
C TYR A 19 -7.18 -3.80 11.42
N MET A 20 -7.19 -3.53 10.11
CA MET A 20 -7.84 -2.33 9.55
C MET A 20 -9.35 -2.33 9.82
N LEU A 21 -10.04 -3.45 9.65
CA LEU A 21 -11.49 -3.56 9.91
C LEU A 21 -11.84 -3.35 11.39
N ASN A 22 -10.99 -3.83 12.30
CA ASN A 22 -11.16 -3.59 13.72
C ASN A 22 -10.87 -2.14 14.10
N LEU A 23 -9.83 -1.52 13.49
CA LEU A 23 -9.50 -0.12 13.68
C LEU A 23 -10.63 0.78 13.18
N GLU A 24 -11.20 0.50 12.02
CA GLU A 24 -12.37 1.23 11.49
C GLU A 24 -13.54 1.21 12.49
N LYS A 25 -13.86 0.03 13.03
CA LYS A 25 -14.89 -0.13 14.05
C LYS A 25 -14.61 0.70 15.29
N LEU A 26 -13.37 0.62 15.79
CA LEU A 26 -12.92 1.34 16.97
C LEU A 26 -13.04 2.85 16.78
N LEU A 27 -12.53 3.38 15.67
CA LEU A 27 -12.57 4.81 15.37
C LEU A 27 -14.00 5.33 15.25
N LYS A 28 -14.89 4.59 14.58
CA LYS A 28 -16.31 4.93 14.49
C LYS A 28 -17.00 4.93 15.86
N ALA A 29 -16.68 3.95 16.71
CA ALA A 29 -17.22 3.88 18.09
C ALA A 29 -16.77 5.06 18.96
N HIS A 30 -15.62 5.66 18.66
CA HIS A 30 -15.11 6.88 19.32
C HIS A 30 -15.57 8.19 18.62
N GLY A 31 -16.57 8.14 17.76
CA GLY A 31 -17.17 9.33 17.14
C GLY A 31 -16.35 9.94 16.01
N HIS A 32 -15.41 9.20 15.42
CA HIS A 32 -14.68 9.67 14.23
C HIS A 32 -15.46 9.34 12.95
N GLU A 33 -15.40 10.24 11.98
CA GLU A 33 -15.87 9.99 10.62
C GLU A 33 -14.78 9.23 9.86
N VAL A 34 -15.08 8.03 9.34
CA VAL A 34 -14.08 7.17 8.73
C VAL A 34 -14.45 6.85 7.29
N ALA A 35 -13.54 7.18 6.38
CA ALA A 35 -13.55 6.72 5.01
C ALA A 35 -12.54 5.57 4.80
N VAL A 36 -12.78 4.75 3.79
CA VAL A 36 -11.87 3.68 3.41
C VAL A 36 -11.49 3.77 1.94
N PHE A 37 -10.26 3.39 1.61
CA PHE A 37 -9.77 3.27 0.24
C PHE A 37 -9.08 1.93 0.04
N ALA A 38 -9.55 1.17 -0.93
CA ALA A 38 -9.03 -0.17 -1.25
C ALA A 38 -9.13 -0.44 -2.75
N MET A 39 -8.53 -1.54 -3.23
CA MET A 39 -8.80 -2.04 -4.58
C MET A 39 -10.22 -2.58 -4.67
N ASP A 40 -10.85 -2.46 -5.84
CA ASP A 40 -12.18 -3.03 -6.09
C ASP A 40 -12.07 -4.55 -6.33
N TYR A 41 -12.46 -5.32 -5.31
CA TYR A 41 -12.58 -6.78 -5.35
C TYR A 41 -14.02 -7.20 -5.08
N PRO A 42 -14.50 -8.32 -5.68
CA PRO A 42 -15.85 -8.84 -5.44
C PRO A 42 -16.13 -9.15 -3.97
N GLU A 43 -15.09 -9.54 -3.22
CA GLU A 43 -15.17 -9.93 -1.80
C GLU A 43 -15.23 -8.74 -0.83
N ASN A 44 -15.05 -7.51 -1.33
CA ASN A 44 -15.06 -6.34 -0.46
C ASN A 44 -16.37 -6.19 0.29
N LEU A 45 -16.26 -5.78 1.56
CA LEU A 45 -17.41 -5.39 2.35
C LEU A 45 -18.10 -4.17 1.72
N ASP A 46 -19.39 -4.04 1.99
CA ASP A 46 -20.18 -2.90 1.50
C ASP A 46 -19.73 -1.60 2.19
N THR A 47 -19.56 -0.55 1.36
CA THR A 47 -19.17 0.77 1.84
C THR A 47 -19.55 1.84 0.82
N PRO A 48 -20.00 3.06 1.26
CA PRO A 48 -20.28 4.17 0.36
C PRO A 48 -19.02 4.65 -0.38
N TRP A 49 -17.82 4.29 0.10
CA TRP A 49 -16.54 4.68 -0.48
C TRP A 49 -16.12 3.82 -1.66
N LYS A 50 -16.82 2.70 -1.92
CA LYS A 50 -16.52 1.76 -3.02
C LYS A 50 -16.46 2.46 -4.39
N LYS A 51 -17.22 3.53 -4.60
CA LYS A 51 -17.21 4.32 -5.84
C LYS A 51 -15.85 4.94 -6.20
N TYR A 52 -14.93 5.05 -5.21
CA TYR A 52 -13.57 5.53 -5.42
C TYR A 52 -12.54 4.41 -5.57
N PHE A 53 -12.92 3.16 -5.36
CA PHE A 53 -11.97 2.06 -5.40
C PHE A 53 -11.46 1.85 -6.83
N PRO A 54 -10.12 1.85 -7.06
CA PRO A 54 -9.58 1.55 -8.37
C PRO A 54 -9.84 0.09 -8.71
N LYS A 55 -10.23 -0.14 -9.95
CA LYS A 55 -10.55 -1.48 -10.44
C LYS A 55 -9.29 -2.35 -10.55
N ASN A 56 -9.48 -3.64 -10.43
CA ASN A 56 -8.40 -4.59 -10.65
C ASN A 56 -8.11 -4.68 -12.16
N MET A 57 -7.12 -3.92 -12.61
CA MET A 57 -6.79 -3.72 -14.03
C MET A 57 -6.20 -4.97 -14.69
N SER A 58 -6.19 -4.97 -16.02
CA SER A 58 -5.58 -6.02 -16.85
C SER A 58 -4.09 -6.28 -16.47
N LYS A 59 -3.61 -7.49 -16.77
CA LYS A 59 -2.22 -7.90 -16.54
C LYS A 59 -1.19 -6.93 -17.14
N LEU A 60 -1.51 -6.32 -18.30
CA LEU A 60 -0.62 -5.35 -18.95
C LEU A 60 -0.35 -4.09 -18.11
N MET A 61 -1.34 -3.62 -17.36
CA MET A 61 -1.20 -2.42 -16.53
C MET A 61 -0.70 -2.72 -15.11
N ALA A 62 -0.56 -4.01 -14.76
CA ALA A 62 -0.04 -4.43 -13.46
C ALA A 62 1.37 -3.90 -13.19
N PHE A 63 2.17 -3.66 -14.23
CA PHE A 63 3.53 -3.11 -14.12
C PHE A 63 3.59 -1.66 -13.62
N THR A 64 2.53 -0.87 -13.82
CA THR A 64 2.47 0.54 -13.40
C THR A 64 1.99 0.71 -11.95
N ARG A 65 1.30 -0.30 -11.40
CA ARG A 65 0.70 -0.24 -10.06
C ARG A 65 1.70 0.05 -8.95
N PRO A 66 2.87 -0.61 -8.89
CA PRO A 66 3.85 -0.35 -7.83
C PRO A 66 4.29 1.12 -7.78
N PHE A 67 4.18 1.84 -8.91
CA PHE A 67 4.59 3.24 -9.05
C PHE A 67 3.41 4.23 -8.99
N GLY A 68 2.23 3.75 -8.66
CA GLY A 68 1.01 4.53 -8.63
C GLY A 68 0.40 4.73 -10.01
N SER A 69 -0.46 3.81 -10.43
CA SER A 69 -1.18 3.91 -11.70
C SER A 69 -2.01 5.18 -11.78
N HIS A 70 -2.29 5.65 -13.00
CA HIS A 70 -3.12 6.83 -13.23
C HIS A 70 -4.50 6.70 -12.54
N GLU A 71 -5.10 5.52 -12.58
CA GLU A 71 -6.40 5.26 -11.97
C GLU A 71 -6.34 5.42 -10.45
N VAL A 72 -5.35 4.78 -9.78
CA VAL A 72 -5.14 4.94 -8.33
C VAL A 72 -5.01 6.42 -7.96
N LYS A 73 -4.15 7.16 -8.66
CA LYS A 73 -3.95 8.59 -8.40
C LYS A 73 -5.23 9.41 -8.60
N SER A 74 -5.95 9.15 -9.69
CA SER A 74 -7.17 9.89 -10.05
C SER A 74 -8.30 9.64 -9.05
N THR A 75 -8.61 8.37 -8.76
CA THR A 75 -9.69 8.02 -7.82
C THR A 75 -9.35 8.42 -6.39
N PHE A 76 -8.08 8.28 -5.98
CA PHE A 76 -7.62 8.71 -4.67
C PHE A 76 -7.73 10.23 -4.50
N LYS A 77 -7.32 11.04 -5.48
CA LYS A 77 -7.47 12.50 -5.44
C LYS A 77 -8.93 12.93 -5.28
N LYS A 78 -9.85 12.28 -6.04
CA LYS A 78 -11.29 12.53 -5.91
C LYS A 78 -11.79 12.24 -4.49
N LEU A 79 -11.36 11.13 -3.89
CA LEU A 79 -11.71 10.82 -2.51
C LEU A 79 -11.19 11.86 -1.53
N LEU A 80 -9.95 12.33 -1.68
CA LEU A 80 -9.38 13.37 -0.83
C LEU A 80 -10.15 14.69 -0.96
N ASP A 81 -10.55 15.07 -2.18
CA ASP A 81 -11.28 16.30 -2.45
C ASP A 81 -12.71 16.27 -1.86
N ASP A 82 -13.38 15.11 -1.90
CA ASP A 82 -14.74 14.93 -1.39
C ASP A 82 -14.78 14.72 0.14
N PHE A 83 -13.88 13.89 0.67
CA PHE A 83 -13.88 13.55 2.10
C PHE A 83 -13.10 14.55 2.96
N LYS A 84 -11.99 15.10 2.46
CA LYS A 84 -11.11 16.06 3.16
C LYS A 84 -10.67 15.53 4.53
N PRO A 85 -9.89 14.44 4.57
CA PRO A 85 -9.46 13.82 5.83
C PRO A 85 -8.47 14.72 6.58
N ASP A 86 -8.54 14.71 7.91
CA ASP A 86 -7.54 15.30 8.81
C ASP A 86 -6.29 14.43 8.89
N VAL A 87 -6.51 13.10 8.85
CA VAL A 87 -5.48 12.08 8.98
C VAL A 87 -5.73 10.97 7.99
N MET A 88 -4.66 10.49 7.38
CA MET A 88 -4.63 9.28 6.56
C MET A 88 -3.84 8.19 7.27
N HIS A 89 -4.44 7.04 7.47
CA HIS A 89 -3.78 5.86 8.03
C HIS A 89 -3.58 4.79 6.96
N LEU A 90 -2.33 4.61 6.57
CA LEU A 90 -1.91 3.57 5.62
C LEU A 90 -1.66 2.25 6.34
N ASN A 91 -2.05 1.17 5.70
CA ASN A 91 -1.75 -0.20 6.07
C ASN A 91 -0.92 -0.85 4.97
N ASN A 92 -1.34 -1.97 4.42
CA ASN A 92 -0.63 -2.66 3.35
C ASN A 92 -1.07 -2.14 1.97
N VAL A 93 -0.34 -1.17 1.43
CA VAL A 93 -0.67 -0.48 0.16
C VAL A 93 0.28 -0.80 -0.99
N HIS A 94 1.43 -1.40 -0.70
CA HIS A 94 2.43 -1.73 -1.71
C HIS A 94 1.87 -2.57 -2.86
N THR A 95 2.47 -2.42 -4.01
CA THR A 95 2.22 -3.16 -5.24
C THR A 95 0.89 -2.80 -5.92
N GLN A 96 -0.25 -2.76 -5.23
CA GLN A 96 -1.55 -2.47 -5.86
C GLN A 96 -1.93 -0.98 -5.82
N LEU A 97 -1.88 -0.37 -4.64
CA LEU A 97 -2.25 1.02 -4.43
C LEU A 97 -1.07 1.98 -4.51
N SER A 98 0.12 1.51 -4.14
CA SER A 98 1.37 2.27 -4.12
C SER A 98 1.50 3.30 -2.98
N PRO A 99 2.71 3.48 -2.44
CA PRO A 99 3.03 4.56 -1.50
C PRO A 99 2.82 5.98 -2.03
N VAL A 100 2.58 6.17 -3.32
CA VAL A 100 2.22 7.47 -3.91
C VAL A 100 1.07 8.16 -3.17
N MET A 101 0.22 7.40 -2.48
CA MET A 101 -0.87 7.96 -1.68
C MET A 101 -0.36 8.78 -0.49
N ALA A 102 0.75 8.37 0.14
CA ALA A 102 1.38 9.14 1.20
C ALA A 102 1.82 10.51 0.70
N GLU A 103 2.50 10.57 -0.46
CA GLU A 103 2.93 11.83 -1.06
C GLU A 103 1.73 12.72 -1.44
N LEU A 104 0.68 12.15 -2.03
CA LEU A 104 -0.51 12.91 -2.43
C LEU A 104 -1.29 13.46 -1.23
N ALA A 105 -1.31 12.75 -0.11
CA ALA A 105 -1.90 13.22 1.14
C ALA A 105 -1.03 14.32 1.77
N HIS A 106 0.29 14.09 1.87
CA HIS A 106 1.24 15.06 2.41
C HIS A 106 1.20 16.39 1.62
N GLN A 107 1.17 16.35 0.28
CA GLN A 107 1.04 17.54 -0.57
C GLN A 107 -0.21 18.37 -0.30
N ARG A 108 -1.24 17.80 0.35
CA ARG A 108 -2.47 18.48 0.78
C ARG A 108 -2.47 18.87 2.27
N GLY A 109 -1.34 18.71 2.96
CA GLY A 109 -1.22 18.97 4.40
C GLY A 109 -1.93 17.95 5.29
N ILE A 110 -2.32 16.78 4.75
CA ILE A 110 -2.95 15.71 5.49
C ILE A 110 -1.87 14.94 6.24
N LYS A 111 -2.05 14.75 7.55
CA LYS A 111 -1.12 13.94 8.37
C LYS A 111 -1.19 12.47 7.95
N VAL A 112 -0.03 11.85 7.75
CA VAL A 112 0.07 10.45 7.36
C VAL A 112 0.59 9.61 8.52
N VAL A 113 -0.12 8.55 8.84
CA VAL A 113 0.29 7.48 9.77
C VAL A 113 0.38 6.19 8.98
N TRP A 114 1.42 5.40 9.17
CA TRP A 114 1.58 4.15 8.46
C TRP A 114 1.91 2.99 9.41
N THR A 115 0.98 2.04 9.52
CA THR A 115 1.26 0.78 10.20
C THR A 115 1.93 -0.20 9.25
N LEU A 116 3.15 -0.58 9.56
CA LEU A 116 3.92 -1.54 8.78
C LEU A 116 3.55 -2.96 9.21
N HIS A 117 2.97 -3.73 8.31
CA HIS A 117 2.52 -5.11 8.55
C HIS A 117 3.52 -6.16 8.05
N ASP A 118 4.52 -5.73 7.31
CA ASP A 118 5.55 -6.58 6.74
C ASP A 118 6.88 -5.80 6.55
N TYR A 119 7.90 -6.47 6.06
CA TYR A 119 9.23 -5.88 5.85
C TYR A 119 9.43 -5.22 4.47
N LYS A 120 8.35 -4.81 3.80
CA LYS A 120 8.43 -4.31 2.40
C LYS A 120 9.37 -3.12 2.22
N LEU A 121 9.52 -2.25 3.19
CA LEU A 121 10.46 -1.12 3.15
C LEU A 121 11.93 -1.56 3.27
N LEU A 122 12.18 -2.70 3.88
CA LEU A 122 13.53 -3.26 4.05
C LEU A 122 13.87 -4.30 2.99
N CYS A 123 12.89 -5.13 2.62
CA CYS A 123 13.05 -6.25 1.68
C CYS A 123 12.02 -6.14 0.54
N PRO A 124 12.43 -6.04 -0.74
CA PRO A 124 11.50 -5.99 -1.87
C PRO A 124 10.49 -7.14 -1.91
N ARG A 125 10.87 -8.31 -1.39
CA ARG A 125 10.01 -9.49 -1.26
C ARG A 125 9.06 -9.42 -0.05
N TYR A 126 9.27 -8.54 0.92
CA TYR A 126 8.51 -8.29 2.15
C TYR A 126 8.68 -9.30 3.30
N ASP A 127 9.13 -10.50 3.07
CA ASP A 127 9.21 -11.60 4.04
C ASP A 127 10.62 -11.91 4.54
N CYS A 128 11.64 -11.25 3.98
CA CYS A 128 13.05 -11.45 4.31
C CYS A 128 13.53 -12.91 4.12
N LEU A 129 12.94 -13.62 3.15
CA LEU A 129 13.30 -14.99 2.84
C LEU A 129 13.92 -15.10 1.45
N LYS A 130 15.15 -15.68 1.37
CA LYS A 130 15.75 -16.12 0.12
C LYS A 130 15.22 -17.51 -0.22
N ASN A 131 14.81 -17.72 -1.47
CA ASN A 131 14.23 -18.98 -1.96
C ASN A 131 13.00 -19.47 -1.15
N GLY A 132 12.39 -18.58 -0.36
CA GLY A 132 11.18 -18.87 0.42
C GLY A 132 11.41 -19.58 1.76
N ASN A 133 12.64 -19.90 2.13
CA ASN A 133 12.95 -20.69 3.35
C ASN A 133 14.19 -20.23 4.14
N THR A 134 15.06 -19.43 3.55
CA THR A 134 16.31 -19.00 4.21
C THR A 134 16.21 -17.53 4.59
N ILE A 135 16.41 -17.21 5.87
CA ILE A 135 16.44 -15.82 6.36
C ILE A 135 17.50 -15.02 5.59
N CYS A 136 17.14 -13.86 5.10
CA CYS A 136 17.98 -13.01 4.28
C CYS A 136 17.79 -11.53 4.64
N GLU A 137 18.86 -10.89 5.07
CA GLU A 137 18.92 -9.48 5.45
C GLU A 137 19.77 -8.62 4.49
N THR A 138 20.18 -9.20 3.35
CA THR A 138 21.11 -8.55 2.40
C THR A 138 20.62 -7.17 1.92
N CYS A 139 19.30 -6.95 1.85
CA CYS A 139 18.73 -5.68 1.41
C CYS A 139 18.59 -4.62 2.54
N PHE A 140 18.94 -4.93 3.78
CA PHE A 140 18.74 -4.02 4.92
C PHE A 140 19.68 -2.81 4.90
N ASN A 141 20.86 -2.99 4.31
CA ASN A 141 21.85 -1.91 4.13
C ASN A 141 21.48 -0.87 3.04
N GLY A 142 20.29 -0.97 2.44
CA GLY A 142 19.84 -0.07 1.36
C GLY A 142 20.09 -0.63 -0.04
N ASP A 143 21.02 -1.55 -0.25
CA ASP A 143 21.22 -2.18 -1.56
C ASP A 143 20.13 -3.22 -1.86
N LYS A 144 19.17 -2.81 -2.69
CA LYS A 144 18.06 -3.67 -3.12
C LYS A 144 18.38 -4.54 -4.34
N LYS A 145 19.59 -4.40 -4.93
CA LYS A 145 20.00 -5.12 -6.14
C LYS A 145 20.06 -6.63 -5.92
N ALA A 146 20.40 -7.07 -4.72
CA ALA A 146 20.38 -8.46 -4.34
C ALA A 146 19.03 -9.17 -4.61
N CYS A 147 17.92 -8.44 -4.55
CA CYS A 147 16.60 -8.98 -4.92
C CYS A 147 16.54 -9.38 -6.39
N LEU A 148 17.15 -8.59 -7.29
CA LEU A 148 17.21 -8.87 -8.73
C LEU A 148 18.16 -10.06 -9.00
N ASP A 149 19.36 -10.03 -8.42
CA ASP A 149 20.39 -11.02 -8.65
C ASP A 149 19.94 -12.42 -8.17
N ASN A 150 19.28 -12.49 -7.02
CA ASN A 150 18.72 -13.72 -6.47
C ASN A 150 17.33 -14.11 -7.02
N LYS A 151 16.75 -13.34 -7.94
CA LYS A 151 15.39 -13.57 -8.48
C LYS A 151 14.33 -13.78 -7.38
N CYS A 152 14.37 -12.95 -6.30
CA CYS A 152 13.59 -13.16 -5.09
C CYS A 152 12.07 -13.19 -5.31
N MET A 153 11.56 -12.49 -6.34
CA MET A 153 10.14 -12.45 -6.66
C MET A 153 9.72 -13.67 -7.49
N LYS A 154 9.33 -14.75 -6.82
CA LYS A 154 8.80 -15.99 -7.43
C LYS A 154 9.77 -16.63 -8.45
N GLY A 155 11.07 -16.49 -8.29
CA GLY A 155 12.07 -16.98 -9.23
C GLY A 155 12.10 -16.25 -10.59
N SER A 156 11.26 -15.23 -10.78
CA SER A 156 11.14 -14.48 -12.03
C SER A 156 12.08 -13.28 -12.04
N LYS A 157 12.94 -13.20 -13.06
CA LYS A 157 13.85 -12.06 -13.26
C LYS A 157 13.09 -10.75 -13.48
N LEU A 158 12.02 -10.79 -14.29
CA LEU A 158 11.19 -9.62 -14.57
C LEU A 158 10.44 -9.14 -13.32
N ALA A 159 9.81 -10.05 -12.58
CA ALA A 159 9.11 -9.68 -11.34
C ALA A 159 10.10 -9.13 -10.29
N SER A 160 11.31 -9.69 -10.19
CA SER A 160 12.34 -9.21 -9.28
C SER A 160 12.88 -7.83 -9.69
N PHE A 161 12.97 -7.56 -11.00
CA PHE A 161 13.32 -6.23 -11.50
C PHE A 161 12.26 -5.18 -11.10
N ILE A 162 10.98 -5.51 -11.24
CA ILE A 162 9.89 -4.62 -10.83
C ILE A 162 9.92 -4.38 -9.32
N GLY A 163 10.08 -5.44 -8.52
CA GLY A 163 10.19 -5.33 -7.06
C GLY A 163 11.41 -4.52 -6.61
N TYR A 164 12.56 -4.69 -7.28
CA TYR A 164 13.74 -3.88 -7.08
C TYR A 164 13.46 -2.40 -7.37
N LYS A 165 12.89 -2.09 -8.55
CA LYS A 165 12.55 -0.71 -8.93
C LYS A 165 11.52 -0.09 -7.99
N GLU A 166 10.51 -0.82 -7.57
CA GLU A 166 9.54 -0.37 -6.56
C GLU A 166 10.26 0.03 -5.27
N ALA A 167 11.16 -0.81 -4.76
CA ALA A 167 11.89 -0.57 -3.51
C ALA A 167 12.91 0.58 -3.61
N VAL A 168 13.46 0.84 -4.80
CA VAL A 168 14.33 2.01 -5.04
C VAL A 168 13.52 3.29 -5.09
N VAL A 169 12.36 3.29 -5.76
CA VAL A 169 11.49 4.48 -5.89
C VAL A 169 10.87 4.84 -4.54
N TRP A 170 10.39 3.84 -3.80
CA TRP A 170 9.72 4.02 -2.50
C TRP A 170 10.67 3.62 -1.36
N ASN A 171 11.85 4.24 -1.33
CA ASN A 171 12.79 4.03 -0.24
C ASN A 171 12.32 4.73 1.04
N ARG A 172 12.91 4.30 2.16
CA ARG A 172 12.57 4.83 3.47
C ARG A 172 12.75 6.35 3.56
N GLU A 173 13.87 6.88 3.05
CA GLU A 173 14.19 8.31 3.09
C GLU A 173 13.13 9.16 2.39
N ARG A 174 12.63 8.71 1.24
CA ARG A 174 11.56 9.40 0.51
C ARG A 174 10.23 9.39 1.29
N LEU A 175 9.94 8.33 2.01
CA LEU A 175 8.66 8.16 2.72
C LEU A 175 8.66 8.78 4.11
N GLU A 176 9.83 8.98 4.74
CA GLU A 176 9.95 9.63 6.04
C GLU A 176 9.60 11.13 6.01
N VAL A 177 9.55 11.76 4.83
CA VAL A 177 9.16 13.16 4.67
C VAL A 177 7.65 13.35 4.45
N CYS A 178 6.90 12.26 4.36
CA CYS A 178 5.44 12.28 4.25
C CYS A 178 4.79 12.14 5.63
#